data_f5555ced5b9553cce0a53c97109c449a
#
_entry.id   f5555ced5b9553cce0a53c97109c449a
#
_cell.length_a   1.000
_cell.length_b   1.000
_cell.length_c   1.000
_cell.angle_alpha   90.00
_cell.angle_beta   90.00
_cell.angle_gamma   90.00
#
_symmetry.space_group_name_H-M   'P 1'
#
loop_
_entity.id
_entity.type
_entity.pdbx_description
1 polymer ?
#
loop_
_entity_poly.entity_id
_entity_poly.type
_entity_poly.pdbx_seq_one_letter_code
_entity_poly.pdbx_strand_id
1 'polypeptide(L)'
;PKGLHFIPIFFVTVACGIVSGFHSTQATLISRTIGNEKEGRMTFYNMMIAEGFIAMTWAAAAMGVMNLGLANADTPATNVVGIVANSLLGRIGGMIAIIGVIVLPITSGDTALRSLRLMVSDALHIDQ
;
A
#
# COMPACT_ATOMS: atom_id res chain seq x y z
N PRO A 1 18.92 -11.37 -5.44
CA PRO A 1 18.41 -12.27 -6.48
C PRO A 1 19.41 -12.34 -7.63
N LYS A 2 19.91 -13.55 -7.87
CA LYS A 2 20.89 -13.78 -8.93
C LYS A 2 20.21 -13.52 -10.28
N GLY A 3 20.65 -12.50 -11.01
CA GLY A 3 20.21 -12.21 -12.38
C GLY A 3 19.27 -11.02 -12.58
N LEU A 4 18.82 -10.38 -11.52
CA LEU A 4 17.99 -9.19 -11.64
C LEU A 4 18.86 -7.94 -11.48
N HIS A 5 18.84 -7.06 -12.49
CA HIS A 5 19.55 -5.80 -12.43
C HIS A 5 18.87 -4.85 -11.43
N PHE A 6 19.60 -4.34 -10.45
CA PHE A 6 19.07 -3.47 -9.40
C PHE A 6 18.35 -2.23 -9.96
N ILE A 7 18.95 -1.57 -10.95
CA ILE A 7 18.43 -0.30 -11.47
C ILE A 7 17.03 -0.44 -12.08
N PRO A 8 16.77 -1.35 -13.05
CA PRO A 8 15.42 -1.53 -13.59
C PRO A 8 14.39 -1.90 -12.53
N ILE A 9 14.74 -2.78 -11.60
CA ILE A 9 13.81 -3.20 -10.53
C ILE A 9 13.49 -2.04 -9.60
N PHE A 10 14.49 -1.24 -9.23
CA PHE A 10 14.28 -0.05 -8.41
C PHE A 10 13.26 0.89 -9.06
N PHE A 11 13.46 1.23 -10.34
CA PHE A 11 12.53 2.12 -11.05
C PHE A 11 11.12 1.52 -11.22
N VAL A 12 11.01 0.23 -11.52
CA VAL A 12 9.71 -0.45 -11.61
C VAL A 12 8.99 -0.44 -10.26
N THR A 13 9.71 -0.69 -9.16
CA THR A 13 9.12 -0.67 -7.81
C THR A 13 8.65 0.72 -7.42
N VAL A 14 9.46 1.76 -7.70
CA VAL A 14 9.09 3.16 -7.45
C VAL A 14 7.87 3.55 -8.29
N ALA A 15 7.86 3.22 -9.57
CA ALA A 15 6.73 3.50 -10.46
C ALA A 15 5.45 2.78 -9.98
N CYS A 16 5.56 1.53 -9.56
CA CYS A 16 4.44 0.77 -8.99
C CYS A 16 3.91 1.46 -7.73
N GLY A 17 4.77 1.90 -6.81
CA GLY A 17 4.38 2.61 -5.61
C GLY A 17 3.66 3.93 -5.89
N ILE A 18 4.11 4.69 -6.88
CA ILE A 18 3.48 5.96 -7.27
C ILE A 18 2.10 5.72 -7.90
N VAL A 19 1.99 4.76 -8.81
CA VAL A 19 0.73 4.50 -9.55
C VAL A 19 -0.28 3.76 -8.70
N SER A 20 0.12 2.73 -7.96
CA SER A 20 -0.79 1.93 -7.13
C SER A 20 -1.17 2.58 -5.80
N GLY A 21 -0.40 3.58 -5.35
CA GLY A 21 -0.71 4.34 -4.13
C GLY A 21 -1.96 5.21 -4.24
N PHE A 22 -2.54 5.37 -5.42
CA PHE A 22 -3.76 6.17 -5.69
C PHE A 22 -3.69 7.63 -5.20
N HIS A 23 -2.52 8.14 -4.86
CA HIS A 23 -2.38 9.48 -4.29
C HIS A 23 -2.99 10.56 -5.19
N SER A 24 -2.81 10.47 -6.49
CA SER A 24 -3.37 11.42 -7.45
C SER A 24 -4.89 11.31 -7.59
N THR A 25 -5.43 10.10 -7.57
CA THR A 25 -6.88 9.84 -7.70
C THR A 25 -7.62 10.07 -6.39
N GLN A 26 -7.03 9.70 -5.27
CA GLN A 26 -7.60 9.94 -3.94
C GLN A 26 -7.58 11.42 -3.56
N ALA A 27 -6.56 12.17 -3.96
CA ALA A 27 -6.44 13.59 -3.66
C ALA A 27 -7.68 14.38 -4.12
N THR A 28 -8.23 14.07 -5.29
CA THR A 28 -9.43 14.73 -5.82
C THR A 28 -10.69 14.38 -5.02
N LEU A 29 -10.82 13.15 -4.53
CA LEU A 29 -11.95 12.73 -3.70
C LEU A 29 -11.86 13.32 -2.29
N ILE A 30 -10.67 13.25 -1.68
CA ILE A 30 -10.45 13.73 -0.32
C ILE A 30 -10.54 15.27 -0.26
N SER A 31 -10.07 15.99 -1.28
CA SER A 31 -10.17 17.44 -1.31
C SER A 31 -11.61 17.96 -1.27
N ARG A 32 -12.58 17.16 -1.74
CA ARG A 32 -14.01 17.49 -1.66
C ARG A 32 -14.62 17.22 -0.28
N THR A 33 -13.97 16.40 0.54
CA THR A 33 -14.47 16.01 1.88
C THR A 33 -13.81 16.79 3.01
N ILE A 34 -12.69 17.46 2.75
CA ILE A 34 -12.00 18.30 3.74
C ILE A 34 -12.83 19.55 4.03
N GLY A 35 -13.17 19.74 5.30
CA GLY A 35 -13.96 20.90 5.74
C GLY A 35 -13.17 22.19 5.83
N ASN A 36 -11.85 22.11 5.95
CA ASN A 36 -10.98 23.28 6.10
C ASN A 36 -9.63 23.06 5.39
N GLU A 37 -9.16 24.06 4.65
CA GLU A 37 -7.86 24.01 3.97
C GLU A 37 -6.67 23.71 4.90
N LYS A 38 -6.75 24.14 6.17
CA LYS A 38 -5.71 23.88 7.16
C LYS A 38 -5.51 22.40 7.46
N GLU A 39 -6.53 21.58 7.25
CA GLU A 39 -6.47 20.13 7.44
C GLU A 39 -5.74 19.42 6.28
N GLY A 40 -5.61 20.08 5.14
CA GLY A 40 -4.95 19.54 3.95
C GLY A 40 -3.51 19.11 4.23
N ARG A 41 -2.76 19.89 5.01
CA ARG A 41 -1.40 19.50 5.41
C ARG A 41 -1.36 18.22 6.23
N MET A 42 -2.28 18.06 7.15
CA MET A 42 -2.39 16.86 7.99
C MET A 42 -2.78 15.65 7.13
N THR A 43 -3.80 15.81 6.31
CA THR A 43 -4.41 14.73 5.54
C THR A 43 -3.53 14.25 4.40
N PHE A 44 -2.90 15.16 3.64
CA PHE A 44 -2.11 14.76 2.48
C PHE A 44 -0.64 14.55 2.82
N TYR A 45 -0.01 15.47 3.55
CA TYR A 45 1.43 15.42 3.77
C TYR A 45 1.81 14.54 4.95
N ASN A 46 1.23 14.79 6.12
CA ASN A 46 1.64 14.06 7.32
C ASN A 46 1.25 12.58 7.25
N MET A 47 0.07 12.26 6.68
CA MET A 47 -0.35 10.87 6.51
C MET A 47 0.52 10.11 5.51
N MET A 48 0.98 10.76 4.44
CA MET A 48 1.90 10.16 3.48
C MET A 48 3.26 9.85 4.12
N ILE A 49 3.76 10.72 4.99
CA ILE A 49 4.99 10.45 5.74
C ILE A 49 4.79 9.27 6.70
N ALA A 50 3.67 9.23 7.43
CA ALA A 50 3.37 8.13 8.33
C ALA A 50 3.26 6.79 7.58
N GLU A 51 2.60 6.77 6.42
CA GLU A 51 2.54 5.61 5.52
C GLU A 51 3.93 5.15 5.10
N GLY A 52 4.80 6.09 4.70
CA GLY A 52 6.19 5.80 4.34
C GLY A 52 6.97 5.13 5.47
N PHE A 53 6.83 5.58 6.71
CA PHE A 53 7.45 4.95 7.87
C PHE A 53 6.96 3.53 8.10
N ILE A 54 5.64 3.31 8.01
CA ILE A 54 5.04 1.98 8.15
C ILE A 54 5.56 1.06 7.04
N ALA A 55 5.59 1.53 5.79
CA ALA A 55 6.10 0.76 4.66
C ALA A 55 7.58 0.39 4.82
N MET A 56 8.41 1.31 5.30
CA MET A 56 9.83 1.02 5.59
C MET A 56 9.99 -0.01 6.71
N THR A 57 9.16 0.05 7.74
CA THR A 57 9.15 -0.95 8.83
C THR A 57 8.80 -2.33 8.29
N TRP A 58 7.80 -2.45 7.43
CA TRP A 58 7.44 -3.69 6.77
C TRP A 58 8.55 -4.23 5.87
N ALA A 59 9.20 -3.37 5.10
CA ALA A 59 10.32 -3.75 4.24
C ALA A 59 11.51 -4.26 5.07
N ALA A 60 11.85 -3.60 6.17
CA ALA A 60 12.90 -4.03 7.08
C ALA A 60 12.57 -5.38 7.72
N ALA A 61 11.33 -5.58 8.16
CA ALA A 61 10.86 -6.83 8.74
C ALA A 61 10.91 -7.99 7.72
N ALA A 62 10.49 -7.75 6.48
CA ALA A 62 10.56 -8.74 5.41
C ALA A 62 12.01 -9.12 5.09
N MET A 63 12.93 -8.16 5.02
CA MET A 63 14.36 -8.42 4.85
C MET A 63 14.94 -9.20 6.02
N GLY A 64 14.53 -8.91 7.25
CA GLY A 64 14.93 -9.63 8.45
C GLY A 64 14.51 -11.10 8.39
N VAL A 65 13.26 -11.38 8.05
CA VAL A 65 12.71 -12.74 7.91
C VAL A 65 13.43 -13.54 6.81
N MET A 66 13.75 -12.89 5.68
CA MET A 66 14.53 -13.51 4.62
C MET A 66 15.98 -13.82 5.06
N ASN A 67 16.60 -12.93 5.81
CA ASN A 67 17.95 -13.11 6.34
C ASN A 67 18.03 -14.27 7.35
N LEU A 68 16.96 -14.47 8.12
CA LEU A 68 16.83 -15.58 9.06
C LEU A 68 16.52 -16.92 8.37
N GLY A 69 16.34 -16.93 7.06
CA GLY A 69 16.02 -18.15 6.29
C GLY A 69 14.59 -18.66 6.46
N LEU A 70 13.71 -17.85 7.08
CA LEU A 70 12.29 -18.20 7.29
C LEU A 70 11.45 -18.02 6.03
N ALA A 71 11.92 -17.23 5.06
CA ALA A 71 11.34 -17.06 3.75
C ALA A 71 12.44 -17.00 2.69
N ASN A 72 12.15 -17.52 1.50
CA ASN A 72 13.05 -17.51 0.35
C ASN A 72 12.49 -16.64 -0.77
N ALA A 73 13.32 -16.35 -1.78
CA ALA A 73 12.90 -15.57 -2.95
C ALA A 73 11.73 -16.19 -3.73
N ASP A 74 11.55 -17.50 -3.62
CA ASP A 74 10.46 -18.25 -4.27
C ASP A 74 9.18 -18.30 -3.42
N THR A 75 9.22 -17.77 -2.18
CA THR A 75 8.05 -17.74 -1.30
C THR A 75 7.03 -16.72 -1.81
N PRO A 76 5.76 -17.10 -2.03
CA PRO A 76 4.72 -16.16 -2.44
C PRO A 76 4.62 -14.97 -1.49
N ALA A 77 4.43 -13.77 -2.02
CA ALA A 77 4.39 -12.53 -1.24
C ALA A 77 3.33 -12.56 -0.13
N THR A 78 2.20 -13.20 -0.37
CA THR A 78 1.12 -13.41 0.61
C THR A 78 1.59 -14.22 1.83
N ASN A 79 2.42 -15.24 1.60
CA ASN A 79 2.96 -16.07 2.67
C ASN A 79 4.05 -15.32 3.46
N VAL A 80 4.86 -14.49 2.78
CA VAL A 80 5.88 -13.66 3.45
C VAL A 80 5.22 -12.75 4.48
N VAL A 81 4.09 -12.12 4.16
CA VAL A 81 3.35 -11.29 5.10
C VAL A 81 2.93 -12.07 6.34
N GLY A 82 2.40 -13.29 6.16
CA GLY A 82 2.03 -14.16 7.27
C GLY A 82 3.22 -14.57 8.13
N ILE A 83 4.36 -14.91 7.52
CA ILE A 83 5.60 -15.27 8.22
C ILE A 83 6.13 -14.08 9.02
N VAL A 84 6.19 -12.89 8.42
CA VAL A 84 6.63 -11.65 9.10
C VAL A 84 5.74 -11.35 10.30
N ALA A 85 4.43 -11.38 10.11
CA ALA A 85 3.47 -11.08 11.16
C ALA A 85 3.58 -12.07 12.34
N ASN A 86 3.66 -13.37 12.06
CA ASN A 86 3.81 -14.39 13.10
C ASN A 86 5.17 -14.32 13.81
N SER A 87 6.25 -14.02 13.09
CA SER A 87 7.59 -13.96 13.66
C SER A 87 7.78 -12.76 14.59
N LEU A 88 7.17 -11.62 14.28
CA LEU A 88 7.34 -10.38 15.04
C LEU A 88 6.27 -10.19 16.12
N LEU A 89 5.04 -10.55 15.84
CA LEU A 89 3.87 -10.28 16.69
C LEU A 89 3.35 -11.53 17.42
N GLY A 90 3.97 -12.68 17.16
CA GLY A 90 3.50 -13.95 17.70
C GLY A 90 2.15 -14.37 17.11
N ARG A 91 1.57 -15.44 17.65
CA ARG A 91 0.37 -16.08 17.08
C ARG A 91 -0.87 -15.17 17.08
N ILE A 92 -1.09 -14.45 18.16
CA ILE A 92 -2.28 -13.57 18.31
C ILE A 92 -2.13 -12.33 17.44
N GLY A 93 -0.99 -11.65 17.53
CA GLY A 93 -0.70 -10.48 16.71
C GLY A 93 -0.64 -10.81 15.21
N GLY A 94 -0.12 -12.00 14.87
CA GLY A 94 -0.11 -12.50 13.50
C GLY A 94 -1.52 -12.68 12.93
N MET A 95 -2.46 -13.23 13.70
CA MET A 95 -3.86 -13.35 13.24
C MET A 95 -4.51 -11.98 13.00
N ILE A 96 -4.31 -11.03 13.90
CA ILE A 96 -4.83 -9.65 13.73
C ILE A 96 -4.23 -8.99 12.49
N ALA A 97 -2.92 -9.14 12.28
CA ALA A 97 -2.24 -8.59 11.10
C ALA A 97 -2.77 -9.20 9.79
N ILE A 98 -3.02 -10.52 9.75
CA ILE A 98 -3.58 -11.20 8.57
C ILE A 98 -5.00 -10.67 8.27
N ILE A 99 -5.85 -10.49 9.28
CA ILE A 99 -7.17 -9.89 9.09
C ILE A 99 -7.03 -8.48 8.51
N GLY A 100 -6.11 -7.66 9.03
CA GLY A 100 -5.81 -6.34 8.49
C GLY A 100 -5.40 -6.38 7.02
N VAL A 101 -4.52 -7.30 6.65
CA VAL A 101 -4.06 -7.48 5.24
C VAL A 101 -5.18 -7.94 4.31
N ILE A 102 -6.18 -8.68 4.80
CA ILE A 102 -7.36 -9.06 4.01
C ILE A 102 -8.30 -7.87 3.82
N VAL A 103 -8.50 -7.06 4.86
CA VAL A 103 -9.40 -5.89 4.82
C VAL A 103 -8.83 -4.76 3.95
N LEU A 104 -7.52 -4.57 3.95
CA LEU A 104 -6.84 -3.52 3.20
C LEU A 104 -7.17 -3.50 1.70
N PRO A 105 -7.08 -4.62 0.95
CA PRO A 105 -7.46 -4.65 -0.47
C PRO A 105 -8.94 -4.34 -0.72
N ILE A 106 -9.81 -4.68 0.23
CA ILE A 106 -11.26 -4.41 0.10
C ILE A 106 -11.50 -2.90 0.14
N THR A 107 -10.92 -2.20 1.11
CA THR A 107 -11.06 -0.74 1.23
C THR A 107 -10.37 0.01 0.09
N SER A 108 -9.19 -0.43 -0.32
CA SER A 108 -8.45 0.14 -1.46
C SER A 108 -9.18 -0.11 -2.77
N GLY A 109 -9.77 -1.30 -2.95
CA GLY A 109 -10.55 -1.67 -4.12
C GLY A 109 -11.82 -0.80 -4.26
N ASP A 110 -12.55 -0.56 -3.17
CA ASP A 110 -13.71 0.33 -3.17
C ASP A 110 -13.34 1.74 -3.63
N THR A 111 -12.25 2.29 -3.09
CA THR A 111 -11.77 3.63 -3.47
C THR A 111 -11.31 3.68 -4.94
N ALA A 112 -10.62 2.65 -5.41
CA ALA A 112 -10.18 2.54 -6.79
C ALA A 112 -11.35 2.46 -7.78
N LEU A 113 -12.37 1.65 -7.47
CA LEU A 113 -13.58 1.52 -8.29
C LEU A 113 -14.37 2.81 -8.31
N ARG A 114 -14.47 3.52 -7.18
CA ARG A 114 -15.11 4.82 -7.12
C ARG A 114 -14.40 5.86 -7.99
N SER A 115 -13.07 5.91 -7.91
CA SER A 115 -12.25 6.80 -8.75
C SER A 115 -12.41 6.48 -10.23
N LEU A 116 -12.39 5.19 -10.59
CA LEU A 116 -12.58 4.73 -11.96
C LEU A 116 -13.97 5.12 -12.48
N ARG A 117 -15.01 4.90 -11.68
CA ARG A 117 -16.38 5.29 -12.04
C ARG A 117 -16.48 6.79 -12.35
N LEU A 118 -15.87 7.64 -11.50
CA LEU A 118 -15.88 9.08 -11.71
C LEU A 118 -15.13 9.48 -12.98
N MET A 119 -13.96 8.89 -13.23
CA MET A 119 -13.19 9.16 -14.45
C MET A 119 -13.95 8.74 -15.73
N VAL A 120 -14.60 7.57 -15.71
CA VAL A 120 -15.39 7.09 -16.86
C VAL A 120 -16.61 7.96 -17.08
N SER A 121 -17.32 8.34 -16.01
CA SER A 121 -18.47 9.24 -16.09
C SER A 121 -18.10 10.61 -16.68
N ASP A 122 -16.98 11.16 -16.24
CA ASP A 122 -16.47 12.45 -16.73
C ASP A 122 -16.03 12.36 -18.20
N ALA A 123 -15.32 11.29 -18.57
CA ALA A 123 -14.88 11.05 -19.94
C ALA A 123 -16.04 10.84 -20.93
N LEU A 124 -17.13 10.23 -20.47
CA LEU A 124 -18.32 9.98 -21.29
C LEU A 124 -19.39 11.05 -21.17
N HIS A 125 -19.13 12.14 -20.40
CA HIS A 125 -20.09 13.23 -20.15
C HIS A 125 -21.45 12.73 -19.66
N ILE A 126 -21.47 11.72 -18.81
CA ILE A 126 -22.70 11.18 -18.21
C ILE A 126 -22.95 11.94 -16.90
N ASP A 127 -24.08 12.65 -16.83
CA ASP A 127 -24.54 13.29 -15.60
C ASP A 127 -24.86 12.23 -14.54
N GLN A 128 -24.42 12.49 -13.29
CA GLN A 128 -24.59 11.58 -12.15
C GLN A 128 -25.71 12.09 -11.23
#